data_096a46676d9bbd7de7d5ff38f6a0fcdb
#
_entry.id   096a46676d9bbd7de7d5ff38f6a0fcdb
#
_cell.length_a   1.000
_cell.length_b   1.000
_cell.length_c   1.000
_cell.angle_alpha   90.00
_cell.angle_beta   90.00
_cell.angle_gamma   90.00
#
_symmetry.space_group_name_H-M   'P 1'
#
loop_
_entity.id
_entity.type
_entity.pdbx_description
1 polymer ?
#
loop_
_entity_poly.entity_id
_entity_poly.type
_entity_poly.pdbx_seq_one_letter_code
_entity_poly.pdbx_strand_id
1 'polypeptide(L)'
;MYEQESVKVVLLGESGVGKTSIINQFTIKKFNPRCPSSVSAQFTSKIIDYPQFEKSIKFDIWDTAGQEKYRSLARIFYNNAKVILFVYDITKEYTFNSLKDFWYKETLNNTDGTAILGIVANKVDLYEDQTVDNNVGKAFAEQINAIFQTTSALNDSGINTLFDNIAKKIIIPEYDYKNMDTQIQKDYMKKAVETKKEKNITLEKKNSDQINEGRKNKCC
;
A
#
# COMPACT_ATOMS: atom_id res chain seq x y z
N MET A 1 -12.61 -19.11 0.17
CA MET A 1 -12.73 -17.66 0.47
C MET A 1 -11.44 -17.31 1.20
N TYR A 2 -10.71 -16.26 0.76
CA TYR A 2 -9.47 -15.84 1.41
C TYR A 2 -9.78 -15.10 2.72
N GLU A 3 -8.86 -15.17 3.67
CA GLU A 3 -8.92 -14.33 4.87
C GLU A 3 -8.73 -12.86 4.46
N GLN A 4 -9.73 -12.01 4.78
CA GLN A 4 -9.68 -10.59 4.41
C GLN A 4 -9.21 -9.74 5.58
N GLU A 5 -8.19 -8.90 5.32
CA GLU A 5 -7.70 -7.89 6.24
C GLU A 5 -8.01 -6.49 5.69
N SER A 6 -8.66 -5.62 6.50
CA SER A 6 -8.89 -4.21 6.15
C SER A 6 -7.74 -3.35 6.65
N VAL A 7 -7.20 -2.52 5.77
CA VAL A 7 -6.00 -1.72 6.00
C VAL A 7 -6.31 -0.26 5.73
N LYS A 8 -6.29 0.56 6.77
CA LYS A 8 -6.43 2.00 6.65
C LYS A 8 -5.15 2.60 6.09
N VAL A 9 -5.25 3.23 4.91
CA VAL A 9 -4.16 3.93 4.22
C VAL A 9 -4.48 5.40 4.13
N VAL A 10 -3.54 6.26 4.49
CA VAL A 10 -3.69 7.72 4.42
C VAL A 10 -2.59 8.30 3.56
N LEU A 11 -2.95 9.17 2.61
CA LEU A 11 -1.99 9.92 1.80
C LEU A 11 -1.85 11.35 2.37
N LEU A 12 -0.63 11.74 2.66
CA LEU A 12 -0.26 13.06 3.18
C LEU A 12 0.71 13.76 2.22
N GLY A 13 0.71 15.07 2.21
CA GLY A 13 1.57 15.90 1.35
C GLY A 13 0.86 17.16 0.88
N GLU A 14 1.61 18.05 0.24
CA GLU A 14 1.14 19.35 -0.23
C GLU A 14 0.02 19.25 -1.27
N SER A 15 -0.66 20.39 -1.48
CA SER A 15 -1.64 20.48 -2.56
C SER A 15 -0.97 20.33 -3.93
N GLY A 16 -1.63 19.62 -4.85
CA GLY A 16 -1.16 19.45 -6.21
C GLY A 16 -0.02 18.43 -6.43
N VAL A 17 0.46 17.72 -5.38
CA VAL A 17 1.45 16.64 -5.53
C VAL A 17 0.89 15.38 -6.20
N GLY A 18 -0.45 15.26 -6.30
CA GLY A 18 -1.12 14.18 -7.04
C GLY A 18 -1.65 13.04 -6.19
N LYS A 19 -1.93 13.23 -4.89
CA LYS A 19 -2.54 12.21 -4.01
C LYS A 19 -3.81 11.63 -4.59
N THR A 20 -4.79 12.46 -4.92
CA THR A 20 -6.04 12.08 -5.56
C THR A 20 -5.83 11.34 -6.88
N SER A 21 -4.86 11.80 -7.70
CA SER A 21 -4.55 11.15 -8.97
C SER A 21 -3.97 9.75 -8.80
N ILE A 22 -3.09 9.54 -7.81
CA ILE A 22 -2.57 8.21 -7.45
C ILE A 22 -3.71 7.29 -7.03
N ILE A 23 -4.61 7.77 -6.16
CA ILE A 23 -5.74 6.98 -5.67
C ILE A 23 -6.68 6.59 -6.82
N ASN A 24 -7.05 7.55 -7.68
CA ASN A 24 -7.92 7.29 -8.83
C ASN A 24 -7.27 6.31 -9.81
N GLN A 25 -5.98 6.47 -10.07
CA GLN A 25 -5.25 5.55 -10.93
C GLN A 25 -5.17 4.15 -10.33
N PHE A 26 -4.94 4.04 -9.02
CA PHE A 26 -4.94 2.76 -8.33
C PHE A 26 -6.31 2.09 -8.36
N THR A 27 -7.38 2.82 -8.02
CA THR A 27 -8.70 2.24 -7.76
C THR A 27 -9.52 2.00 -9.03
N ILE A 28 -9.61 2.99 -9.90
CA ILE A 28 -10.51 3.00 -11.08
C ILE A 28 -9.77 3.11 -12.42
N LYS A 29 -8.42 3.12 -12.41
CA LYS A 29 -7.58 3.23 -13.60
C LYS A 29 -7.91 4.45 -14.45
N LYS A 30 -8.10 5.61 -13.79
CA LYS A 30 -8.40 6.87 -14.47
C LYS A 30 -7.47 8.00 -13.99
N PHE A 31 -6.95 8.74 -14.95
CA PHE A 31 -6.22 9.98 -14.72
C PHE A 31 -7.02 11.16 -15.27
N ASN A 32 -7.14 12.23 -14.47
CA ASN A 32 -7.75 13.48 -14.90
C ASN A 32 -6.71 14.62 -14.81
N PRO A 33 -6.20 15.15 -15.93
CA PRO A 33 -5.21 16.23 -15.90
C PRO A 33 -5.76 17.54 -15.32
N ARG A 34 -7.09 17.70 -15.28
CA ARG A 34 -7.77 18.86 -14.70
C ARG A 34 -8.39 18.53 -13.33
N CYS A 35 -7.77 17.61 -12.58
CA CYS A 35 -8.24 17.26 -11.24
C CYS A 35 -8.15 18.51 -10.34
N PRO A 36 -9.27 19.04 -9.81
CA PRO A 36 -9.22 20.18 -8.90
C PRO A 36 -8.52 19.78 -7.60
N SER A 37 -7.96 20.78 -6.91
CA SER A 37 -7.40 20.54 -5.58
C SER A 37 -8.48 20.03 -4.63
N SER A 38 -8.19 18.94 -3.93
CA SER A 38 -9.12 18.36 -2.94
C SER A 38 -9.35 19.36 -1.80
N VAL A 39 -10.61 19.73 -1.59
CA VAL A 39 -11.04 20.66 -0.52
C VAL A 39 -11.58 19.92 0.71
N SER A 40 -11.82 18.62 0.58
CA SER A 40 -12.28 17.74 1.66
C SER A 40 -11.59 16.39 1.54
N ALA A 41 -11.53 15.68 2.67
CA ALA A 41 -11.07 14.30 2.64
C ALA A 41 -12.12 13.42 1.93
N GLN A 42 -11.62 12.48 1.10
CA GLN A 42 -12.44 11.49 0.41
C GLN A 42 -12.02 10.09 0.82
N PHE A 43 -12.99 9.21 0.94
CA PHE A 43 -12.77 7.79 1.24
C PHE A 43 -13.06 6.94 0.01
N THR A 44 -12.19 5.99 -0.24
CA THR A 44 -12.41 4.95 -1.26
C THR A 44 -11.80 3.64 -0.80
N SER A 45 -12.25 2.52 -1.35
CA SER A 45 -11.68 1.22 -1.01
C SER A 45 -11.40 0.38 -2.26
N LYS A 46 -10.39 -0.49 -2.15
CA LYS A 46 -10.04 -1.48 -3.17
C LYS A 46 -9.59 -2.77 -2.52
N ILE A 47 -10.10 -3.90 -2.98
CA ILE A 47 -9.69 -5.23 -2.54
C ILE A 47 -8.73 -5.82 -3.57
N ILE A 48 -7.64 -6.40 -3.09
CA ILE A 48 -6.68 -7.16 -3.91
C ILE A 48 -6.47 -8.51 -3.26
N ASP A 49 -6.62 -9.55 -4.07
CA ASP A 49 -6.40 -10.93 -3.65
C ASP A 49 -4.94 -11.32 -3.84
N TYR A 50 -4.39 -11.99 -2.84
CA TYR A 50 -3.06 -12.59 -2.82
C TYR A 50 -3.19 -14.11 -2.65
N PRO A 51 -3.54 -14.85 -3.73
CA PRO A 51 -3.84 -16.28 -3.65
C PRO A 51 -2.70 -17.13 -3.09
N GLN A 52 -1.45 -16.70 -3.34
CA GLN A 52 -0.24 -17.38 -2.84
C GLN A 52 -0.12 -17.34 -1.31
N PHE A 53 -0.80 -16.39 -0.66
CA PHE A 53 -0.83 -16.23 0.81
C PHE A 53 -2.19 -16.59 1.42
N GLU A 54 -3.17 -16.98 0.61
CA GLU A 54 -4.56 -17.20 0.99
C GLU A 54 -5.21 -15.98 1.69
N LYS A 55 -4.76 -14.77 1.30
CA LYS A 55 -5.21 -13.50 1.88
C LYS A 55 -5.78 -12.56 0.83
N SER A 56 -6.71 -11.71 1.28
CA SER A 56 -7.22 -10.55 0.55
C SER A 56 -6.95 -9.31 1.40
N ILE A 57 -6.36 -8.29 0.78
CA ILE A 57 -6.15 -6.99 1.45
C ILE A 57 -7.17 -6.00 0.92
N LYS A 58 -8.02 -5.49 1.82
CA LYS A 58 -8.92 -4.38 1.55
C LYS A 58 -8.23 -3.09 1.97
N PHE A 59 -7.77 -2.33 0.98
CA PHE A 59 -7.22 -1.00 1.20
C PHE A 59 -8.36 0.01 1.39
N ASP A 60 -8.51 0.54 2.59
CA ASP A 60 -9.42 1.62 2.96
C ASP A 60 -8.64 2.94 2.91
N ILE A 61 -8.76 3.68 1.79
CA ILE A 61 -7.86 4.77 1.41
C ILE A 61 -8.52 6.11 1.69
N TRP A 62 -7.81 6.98 2.41
CA TRP A 62 -8.21 8.34 2.72
C TRP A 62 -7.36 9.34 1.93
N ASP A 63 -7.99 10.01 0.95
CA ASP A 63 -7.42 11.15 0.25
C ASP A 63 -7.57 12.39 1.12
N THR A 64 -6.48 13.02 1.50
CA THR A 64 -6.52 14.20 2.35
C THR A 64 -6.39 15.49 1.55
N ALA A 65 -7.05 16.57 1.99
CA ALA A 65 -6.81 17.89 1.44
C ALA A 65 -5.37 18.33 1.76
N GLY A 66 -4.58 18.61 0.71
CA GLY A 66 -3.18 19.04 0.86
C GLY A 66 -3.00 20.54 1.10
N GLN A 67 -4.10 21.31 1.29
CA GLN A 67 -4.01 22.75 1.54
C GLN A 67 -3.58 23.01 2.98
N GLU A 68 -2.68 23.98 3.19
CA GLU A 68 -2.12 24.36 4.48
C GLU A 68 -3.19 24.72 5.54
N LYS A 69 -4.29 25.31 5.11
CA LYS A 69 -5.42 25.67 6.01
C LYS A 69 -6.17 24.48 6.61
N TYR A 70 -5.95 23.27 6.07
CA TYR A 70 -6.57 22.03 6.58
C TYR A 70 -5.57 21.09 7.26
N ARG A 71 -4.31 21.50 7.41
CA ARG A 71 -3.26 20.68 8.05
C ARG A 71 -3.64 20.23 9.47
N SER A 72 -4.29 21.09 10.25
CA SER A 72 -4.75 20.75 11.60
C SER A 72 -5.78 19.63 11.64
N LEU A 73 -6.54 19.45 10.57
CA LEU A 73 -7.53 18.38 10.44
C LEU A 73 -6.91 17.05 9.99
N ALA A 74 -5.71 17.06 9.45
CA ALA A 74 -5.02 15.86 8.96
C ALA A 74 -4.89 14.79 10.05
N ARG A 75 -4.71 15.22 11.32
CA ARG A 75 -4.60 14.33 12.49
C ARG A 75 -5.78 13.36 12.60
N ILE A 76 -7.00 13.80 12.32
CA ILE A 76 -8.19 12.96 12.36
C ILE A 76 -8.10 11.81 11.37
N PHE A 77 -7.44 12.03 10.24
CA PHE A 77 -7.33 11.02 9.17
C PHE A 77 -6.21 10.02 9.43
N TYR A 78 -5.01 10.44 9.86
CA TYR A 78 -3.91 9.51 10.06
C TYR A 78 -3.94 8.78 11.43
N ASN A 79 -4.81 9.18 12.34
CA ASN A 79 -5.01 8.44 13.60
C ASN A 79 -5.46 6.98 13.30
N ASN A 80 -4.80 6.01 13.95
CA ASN A 80 -5.00 4.58 13.72
C ASN A 80 -4.80 4.13 12.24
N ALA A 81 -4.03 4.88 11.45
CA ALA A 81 -3.66 4.45 10.11
C ALA A 81 -2.63 3.31 10.20
N LYS A 82 -2.86 2.22 9.48
CA LYS A 82 -1.91 1.12 9.34
C LYS A 82 -0.79 1.47 8.37
N VAL A 83 -1.09 2.36 7.41
CA VAL A 83 -0.15 2.81 6.38
C VAL A 83 -0.28 4.32 6.20
N ILE A 84 0.85 5.02 6.15
CA ILE A 84 0.93 6.46 5.88
C ILE A 84 1.87 6.69 4.70
N LEU A 85 1.34 7.26 3.62
CA LEU A 85 2.07 7.57 2.40
C LEU A 85 2.31 9.07 2.31
N PHE A 86 3.57 9.48 2.36
CA PHE A 86 4.00 10.86 2.16
C PHE A 86 4.31 11.07 0.69
N VAL A 87 3.53 11.91 0.03
CA VAL A 87 3.63 12.14 -1.42
C VAL A 87 4.24 13.52 -1.69
N TYR A 88 5.23 13.56 -2.57
CA TYR A 88 5.81 14.79 -3.09
C TYR A 88 5.87 14.80 -4.62
N ASP A 89 5.99 15.98 -5.20
CA ASP A 89 6.15 16.23 -6.63
C ASP A 89 7.63 16.40 -6.94
N ILE A 90 8.21 15.55 -7.78
CA ILE A 90 9.64 15.60 -8.11
C ILE A 90 10.07 16.93 -8.75
N THR A 91 9.14 17.67 -9.35
CA THR A 91 9.40 18.95 -10.00
C THR A 91 9.36 20.14 -9.04
N LYS A 92 9.02 19.91 -7.73
CA LYS A 92 8.80 20.97 -6.75
C LYS A 92 9.48 20.67 -5.43
N GLU A 93 10.71 21.13 -5.27
CA GLU A 93 11.54 20.86 -4.08
C GLU A 93 10.84 21.24 -2.76
N TYR A 94 10.06 22.32 -2.72
CA TYR A 94 9.34 22.72 -1.52
C TYR A 94 8.37 21.65 -1.02
N THR A 95 7.82 20.81 -1.91
CA THR A 95 6.91 19.72 -1.51
C THR A 95 7.64 18.60 -0.78
N PHE A 96 8.88 18.31 -1.16
CA PHE A 96 9.74 17.37 -0.45
C PHE A 96 10.23 17.94 0.89
N ASN A 97 10.59 19.22 0.92
CA ASN A 97 10.99 19.88 2.16
C ASN A 97 9.82 19.92 3.17
N SER A 98 8.60 20.27 2.73
CA SER A 98 7.39 20.23 3.54
C SER A 98 7.07 18.81 4.05
N LEU A 99 7.32 17.79 3.22
CA LEU A 99 7.15 16.39 3.63
C LEU A 99 8.03 16.06 4.84
N LYS A 100 9.33 16.42 4.82
CA LYS A 100 10.29 16.16 5.90
C LYS A 100 9.99 17.01 7.14
N ASP A 101 9.81 18.31 6.93
CA ASP A 101 9.84 19.31 8.00
C ASP A 101 8.50 19.47 8.71
N PHE A 102 7.41 19.14 8.03
CA PHE A 102 6.08 19.21 8.59
C PHE A 102 5.39 17.84 8.67
N TRP A 103 5.06 17.22 7.52
CA TRP A 103 4.18 16.05 7.50
C TRP A 103 4.71 14.86 8.29
N TYR A 104 5.99 14.53 8.12
CA TYR A 104 6.63 13.45 8.85
C TYR A 104 6.74 13.74 10.35
N LYS A 105 7.21 14.95 10.72
CA LYS A 105 7.35 15.34 12.14
C LYS A 105 6.01 15.38 12.84
N GLU A 106 4.99 15.92 12.19
CA GLU A 106 3.61 15.97 12.72
C GLU A 106 3.06 14.56 12.97
N THR A 107 3.28 13.65 12.02
CA THR A 107 2.85 12.25 12.15
C THR A 107 3.60 11.56 13.28
N LEU A 108 4.92 11.71 13.36
CA LEU A 108 5.75 11.11 14.39
C LEU A 108 5.33 11.53 15.81
N ASN A 109 4.96 12.80 15.99
CA ASN A 109 4.54 13.34 17.28
C ASN A 109 3.11 12.92 17.70
N ASN A 110 2.31 12.42 16.78
CA ASN A 110 0.87 12.20 17.00
C ASN A 110 0.41 10.75 16.71
N THR A 111 1.34 9.83 16.47
CA THR A 111 1.05 8.39 16.28
C THR A 111 1.94 7.55 17.19
N ASP A 112 1.60 6.29 17.37
CA ASP A 112 2.38 5.31 18.15
C ASP A 112 3.60 4.76 17.41
N GLY A 113 3.85 5.21 16.17
CA GLY A 113 4.99 4.77 15.37
C GLY A 113 4.85 3.36 14.78
N THR A 114 3.70 2.71 14.91
CA THR A 114 3.49 1.33 14.39
C THR A 114 3.10 1.28 12.92
N ALA A 115 2.74 2.43 12.31
CA ALA A 115 2.32 2.50 10.93
C ALA A 115 3.48 2.18 9.96
N ILE A 116 3.16 1.48 8.88
CA ILE A 116 4.05 1.33 7.73
C ILE A 116 4.13 2.68 7.02
N LEU A 117 5.34 3.22 6.88
CA LEU A 117 5.57 4.49 6.21
C LEU A 117 5.99 4.28 4.76
N GLY A 118 5.52 5.16 3.86
CA GLY A 118 5.94 5.20 2.47
C GLY A 118 6.27 6.61 2.01
N ILE A 119 7.39 6.78 1.30
CA ILE A 119 7.78 8.01 0.61
C ILE A 119 7.53 7.81 -0.88
N VAL A 120 6.67 8.64 -1.44
CA VAL A 120 6.20 8.52 -2.83
C VAL A 120 6.66 9.71 -3.64
N ALA A 121 7.64 9.49 -4.52
CA ALA A 121 8.12 10.46 -5.50
C ALA A 121 7.20 10.43 -6.72
N ASN A 122 6.26 11.37 -6.81
CA ASN A 122 5.25 11.37 -7.88
C ASN A 122 5.61 12.32 -9.02
N LYS A 123 4.96 12.12 -10.17
CA LYS A 123 5.10 12.81 -11.45
C LYS A 123 6.46 12.56 -12.13
N VAL A 124 6.97 11.32 -12.02
CA VAL A 124 8.24 10.96 -12.67
C VAL A 124 8.17 10.98 -14.21
N ASP A 125 6.99 11.13 -14.79
CA ASP A 125 6.79 11.47 -16.20
C ASP A 125 7.35 12.84 -16.58
N LEU A 126 7.51 13.77 -15.61
CA LEU A 126 8.08 15.09 -15.77
C LEU A 126 9.58 15.13 -15.40
N TYR A 127 10.33 14.10 -15.77
CA TYR A 127 11.74 13.93 -15.39
C TYR A 127 12.65 15.06 -15.89
N GLU A 128 12.30 15.72 -16.99
CA GLU A 128 13.06 16.85 -17.52
C GLU A 128 12.99 18.09 -16.60
N ASP A 129 11.90 18.24 -15.85
CA ASP A 129 11.70 19.32 -14.88
C ASP A 129 12.05 18.91 -13.45
N GLN A 130 12.67 17.76 -13.25
CA GLN A 130 12.98 17.22 -11.93
C GLN A 130 13.91 18.14 -11.14
N THR A 131 13.49 18.55 -9.94
CA THR A 131 14.28 19.35 -9.00
C THR A 131 14.73 18.54 -7.78
N VAL A 132 14.09 17.42 -7.48
CA VAL A 132 14.44 16.52 -6.37
C VAL A 132 14.94 15.20 -6.92
N ASP A 133 16.24 14.92 -6.76
CA ASP A 133 16.81 13.64 -7.20
C ASP A 133 16.19 12.46 -6.43
N ASN A 134 15.93 11.37 -7.13
CA ASN A 134 15.31 10.17 -6.54
C ASN A 134 16.16 9.58 -5.40
N ASN A 135 17.50 9.70 -5.48
CA ASN A 135 18.38 9.22 -4.40
C ASN A 135 18.20 10.01 -3.10
N VAL A 136 17.84 11.31 -3.18
CA VAL A 136 17.54 12.13 -2.00
C VAL A 136 16.27 11.62 -1.31
N GLY A 137 15.21 11.37 -2.08
CA GLY A 137 13.97 10.77 -1.55
C GLY A 137 14.18 9.38 -0.98
N LYS A 138 14.98 8.57 -1.68
CA LYS A 138 15.34 7.21 -1.24
C LYS A 138 16.16 7.22 0.07
N ALA A 139 17.15 8.08 0.17
CA ALA A 139 17.97 8.22 1.37
C ALA A 139 17.12 8.65 2.59
N PHE A 140 16.18 9.58 2.39
CA PHE A 140 15.25 9.95 3.46
C PHE A 140 14.34 8.79 3.86
N ALA A 141 13.80 8.05 2.90
CA ALA A 141 12.99 6.86 3.20
C ALA A 141 13.78 5.81 3.99
N GLU A 142 15.06 5.60 3.65
CA GLU A 142 15.94 4.69 4.38
C GLU A 142 16.18 5.14 5.82
N GLN A 143 16.40 6.44 6.03
CA GLN A 143 16.60 7.04 7.34
C GLN A 143 15.42 6.79 8.29
N ILE A 144 14.19 6.82 7.77
CA ILE A 144 12.96 6.64 8.56
C ILE A 144 12.35 5.25 8.44
N ASN A 145 13.07 4.29 7.86
CA ASN A 145 12.61 2.91 7.60
C ASN A 145 11.28 2.85 6.83
N ALA A 146 11.10 3.72 5.84
CA ALA A 146 9.93 3.78 4.98
C ALA A 146 10.16 3.08 3.64
N ILE A 147 9.08 2.62 3.02
CA ILE A 147 9.07 2.15 1.62
C ILE A 147 9.31 3.37 0.71
N PHE A 148 10.26 3.29 -0.23
CA PHE A 148 10.43 4.29 -1.26
C PHE A 148 9.86 3.80 -2.59
N GLN A 149 9.05 4.65 -3.25
CA GLN A 149 8.51 4.33 -4.57
C GLN A 149 8.39 5.58 -5.43
N THR A 150 8.87 5.48 -6.67
CA THR A 150 8.63 6.46 -7.74
C THR A 150 7.31 6.13 -8.43
N THR A 151 6.49 7.15 -8.72
CA THR A 151 5.17 6.97 -9.36
C THR A 151 4.90 8.01 -10.42
N SER A 152 4.10 7.64 -11.42
CA SER A 152 3.38 8.58 -12.28
C SER A 152 1.92 8.18 -12.36
N ALA A 153 1.03 9.07 -11.93
CA ALA A 153 -0.40 8.86 -12.10
C ALA A 153 -0.85 9.05 -13.56
N LEU A 154 -0.07 9.75 -14.37
CA LEU A 154 -0.36 9.96 -15.80
C LEU A 154 -0.25 8.65 -16.58
N ASN A 155 0.85 7.92 -16.41
CA ASN A 155 1.15 6.71 -17.18
C ASN A 155 1.00 5.40 -16.38
N ASP A 156 0.40 5.45 -15.17
CA ASP A 156 0.17 4.29 -14.27
C ASP A 156 1.46 3.59 -13.82
N SER A 157 2.61 4.26 -13.86
CA SER A 157 3.86 3.62 -13.44
C SER A 157 4.05 3.65 -11.92
N GLY A 158 4.59 2.57 -11.36
CA GLY A 158 4.98 2.45 -9.95
C GLY A 158 3.83 2.35 -8.94
N ILE A 159 2.58 2.67 -9.31
CA ILE A 159 1.44 2.72 -8.38
C ILE A 159 1.06 1.33 -7.90
N ASN A 160 0.89 0.36 -8.81
CA ASN A 160 0.57 -1.01 -8.41
C ASN A 160 1.70 -1.62 -7.59
N THR A 161 2.96 -1.35 -7.94
CA THR A 161 4.15 -1.79 -7.19
C THR A 161 4.15 -1.24 -5.76
N LEU A 162 3.78 0.04 -5.57
CA LEU A 162 3.66 0.65 -4.25
C LEU A 162 2.70 -0.12 -3.36
N PHE A 163 1.47 -0.33 -3.83
CA PHE A 163 0.44 -1.02 -3.04
C PHE A 163 0.73 -2.52 -2.87
N ASP A 164 1.39 -3.16 -3.83
CA ASP A 164 1.84 -4.55 -3.72
C ASP A 164 2.94 -4.70 -2.64
N ASN A 165 3.93 -3.80 -2.61
CA ASN A 165 4.96 -3.78 -1.56
C ASN A 165 4.37 -3.55 -0.17
N ILE A 166 3.37 -2.66 -0.06
CA ILE A 166 2.64 -2.42 1.18
C ILE A 166 1.91 -3.69 1.63
N ALA A 167 1.15 -4.33 0.74
CA ALA A 167 0.44 -5.56 1.05
C ALA A 167 1.39 -6.68 1.49
N LYS A 168 2.50 -6.85 0.79
CA LYS A 168 3.52 -7.83 1.17
C LYS A 168 4.12 -7.53 2.53
N LYS A 169 4.36 -6.27 2.85
CA LYS A 169 4.86 -5.86 4.18
C LYS A 169 3.85 -6.13 5.30
N ILE A 170 2.55 -6.06 5.00
CA ILE A 170 1.48 -6.41 5.94
C ILE A 170 1.40 -7.92 6.14
N ILE A 171 1.43 -8.68 5.04
CA ILE A 171 1.33 -10.15 5.05
C ILE A 171 2.59 -10.78 5.65
N ILE A 172 3.75 -10.21 5.37
CA ILE A 172 5.07 -10.68 5.79
C ILE A 172 5.77 -9.52 6.49
N PRO A 173 5.70 -9.37 7.81
CA PRO A 173 6.30 -8.23 8.53
C PRO A 173 7.80 -8.04 8.25
N GLU A 174 8.54 -9.13 8.01
CA GLU A 174 9.96 -9.14 7.67
C GLU A 174 10.25 -8.85 6.20
N TYR A 175 9.21 -8.56 5.38
CA TYR A 175 9.38 -8.29 3.96
C TYR A 175 10.31 -7.11 3.71
N ASP A 176 11.40 -7.39 2.97
CA ASP A 176 12.35 -6.39 2.49
C ASP A 176 12.08 -6.07 1.01
N TYR A 177 11.39 -4.96 0.77
CA TYR A 177 11.06 -4.50 -0.59
C TYR A 177 12.26 -4.08 -1.42
N LYS A 178 13.44 -3.84 -0.78
CA LYS A 178 14.69 -3.47 -1.45
C LYS A 178 15.42 -4.68 -2.02
N ASN A 179 15.20 -5.84 -1.41
CA ASN A 179 15.90 -7.06 -1.73
C ASN A 179 14.88 -8.20 -1.94
N MET A 180 14.26 -8.22 -3.13
CA MET A 180 13.18 -9.16 -3.48
C MET A 180 13.59 -10.65 -3.41
N ASP A 181 14.90 -10.94 -3.32
CA ASP A 181 15.48 -12.29 -3.27
C ASP A 181 15.91 -12.73 -1.86
N THR A 182 15.41 -12.09 -0.80
CA THR A 182 15.79 -12.50 0.56
C THR A 182 15.36 -13.95 0.86
N GLN A 183 16.20 -14.67 1.58
CA GLN A 183 15.91 -16.06 1.96
C GLN A 183 14.61 -16.15 2.77
N ILE A 184 14.33 -15.16 3.63
CA ILE A 184 13.09 -15.08 4.44
C ILE A 184 11.85 -15.08 3.54
N GLN A 185 11.85 -14.31 2.45
CA GLN A 185 10.74 -14.26 1.50
C GLN A 185 10.56 -15.59 0.79
N LYS A 186 11.67 -16.22 0.36
CA LYS A 186 11.65 -17.55 -0.26
C LYS A 186 11.09 -18.61 0.68
N ASP A 187 11.51 -18.59 1.94
CA ASP A 187 11.07 -19.54 2.95
C ASP A 187 9.59 -19.33 3.31
N TYR A 188 9.11 -18.08 3.38
CA TYR A 188 7.69 -17.78 3.61
C TYR A 188 6.83 -18.26 2.44
N MET A 189 7.24 -17.98 1.19
CA MET A 189 6.56 -18.46 0.00
C MET A 189 6.52 -19.99 -0.06
N LYS A 190 7.62 -20.66 0.31
CA LYS A 190 7.69 -22.11 0.36
C LYS A 190 6.71 -22.69 1.40
N LYS A 191 6.68 -22.12 2.60
CA LYS A 191 5.72 -22.53 3.66
C LYS A 191 4.27 -22.34 3.22
N ALA A 192 3.93 -21.21 2.58
CA ALA A 192 2.59 -20.95 2.08
C ALA A 192 2.15 -21.98 1.02
N VAL A 193 3.06 -22.42 0.16
CA VAL A 193 2.80 -23.49 -0.84
C VAL A 193 2.64 -24.87 -0.18
N GLU A 194 3.46 -25.19 0.83
CA GLU A 194 3.38 -26.45 1.57
C GLU A 194 2.06 -26.57 2.34
N THR A 195 1.66 -25.52 3.05
CA THR A 195 0.37 -25.46 3.78
C THR A 195 -0.82 -25.67 2.84
N LYS A 196 -0.74 -25.13 1.62
CA LYS A 196 -1.77 -25.33 0.59
C LYS A 196 -1.87 -26.78 0.14
N LYS A 197 -0.74 -27.44 -0.06
CA LYS A 197 -0.71 -28.88 -0.44
C LYS A 197 -1.33 -29.75 0.67
N GLU A 198 -1.02 -29.48 1.93
CA GLU A 198 -1.56 -30.24 3.07
C GLU A 198 -3.07 -30.05 3.19
N LYS A 199 -3.60 -28.82 3.05
CA LYS A 199 -5.04 -28.56 3.07
C LYS A 199 -5.77 -29.26 1.93
N ASN A 200 -5.22 -29.27 0.72
CA ASN A 200 -5.81 -29.96 -0.42
C ASN A 200 -5.86 -31.48 -0.20
N ILE A 201 -4.79 -32.09 0.29
CA ILE A 201 -4.74 -33.51 0.63
C ILE A 201 -5.78 -33.86 1.70
N THR A 202 -5.96 -32.99 2.69
CA THR A 202 -6.95 -33.19 3.76
C THR A 202 -8.39 -33.10 3.25
N LEU A 203 -8.67 -32.18 2.30
CA LEU A 203 -9.97 -32.05 1.64
C LEU A 203 -10.28 -33.25 0.74
N GLU A 204 -9.31 -33.73 -0.03
CA GLU A 204 -9.48 -34.94 -0.85
C GLU A 204 -9.76 -36.19 -0.02
N LYS A 205 -9.06 -36.36 1.12
CA LYS A 205 -9.33 -37.47 2.06
C LYS A 205 -10.73 -37.37 2.65
N LYS A 206 -11.18 -36.20 3.12
CA LYS A 206 -12.55 -36.04 3.64
C LYS A 206 -13.62 -36.33 2.60
N ASN A 207 -13.40 -35.91 1.33
CA ASN A 207 -14.33 -36.21 0.26
C ASN A 207 -14.37 -37.71 -0.09
N SER A 208 -13.23 -38.41 -0.07
CA SER A 208 -13.17 -39.84 -0.32
C SER A 208 -13.83 -40.65 0.82
N ASP A 209 -13.70 -40.20 2.07
CA ASP A 209 -14.35 -40.85 3.21
C ASP A 209 -15.87 -40.69 3.18
N GLN A 210 -16.40 -39.51 2.81
CA GLN A 210 -17.82 -39.26 2.62
C GLN A 210 -18.43 -40.11 1.49
N ILE A 211 -17.69 -40.30 0.38
CA ILE A 211 -18.12 -41.14 -0.73
C ILE A 211 -18.18 -42.61 -0.32
N ASN A 212 -17.27 -43.08 0.52
CA ASN A 212 -17.22 -44.45 1.02
C ASN A 212 -18.32 -44.76 2.07
N GLU A 213 -18.65 -43.80 2.94
CA GLU A 213 -19.77 -43.92 3.88
C GLU A 213 -21.14 -43.93 3.17
N GLY A 214 -21.29 -43.10 2.12
CA GLY A 214 -22.52 -43.07 1.29
C GLY A 214 -22.74 -44.36 0.48
N ARG A 215 -21.69 -45.15 0.21
CA ARG A 215 -21.82 -46.47 -0.45
C ARG A 215 -22.16 -47.59 0.51
N LYS A 216 -21.75 -47.52 1.78
CA LYS A 216 -22.08 -48.53 2.81
C LYS A 216 -23.56 -48.48 3.23
N ASN A 217 -24.21 -47.33 3.13
CA ASN A 217 -25.63 -47.17 3.50
C ASN A 217 -26.63 -47.47 2.34
N LYS A 218 -26.18 -47.98 1.20
CA LYS A 218 -27.02 -48.36 0.07
C LYS A 218 -27.13 -49.89 -0.15
N CYS A 219 -26.56 -50.68 0.73
CA CYS A 219 -26.69 -52.14 0.71
C CYS A 219 -27.33 -52.61 2.03
N CYS A 220 -28.63 -52.40 2.17
CA CYS A 220 -29.55 -53.11 3.02
C CYS A 220 -30.93 -53.08 2.37
#